data_f16a8c1f1dd44d0208694b80afa639d4
#
_entry.id   f16a8c1f1dd44d0208694b80afa639d4
#
_cell.length_a   1.000
_cell.length_b   1.000
_cell.length_c   1.000
_cell.angle_alpha   90.00
_cell.angle_beta   90.00
_cell.angle_gamma   90.00
#
_symmetry.space_group_name_H-M   'P 1'
#
loop_
_entity.id
_entity.type
_entity.pdbx_description
1 polymer ?
#
loop_
_entity_poly.entity_id
_entity_poly.type
_entity_poly.pdbx_seq_one_letter_code
_entity_poly.pdbx_strand_id
1 'polypeptide(L)'
;MSDTETTIATDPVRQLSVFVENRVGRLFDLVALLVAHNVHIMAMATIDTTDSAVDRIIVDDPDRARELLAANNFAYTECEVLVVEFLGESQLKHLLGALVAVEINIHYAYTFMVRPDGRSALVLNLEDADLAAQSLNSRGFKVLTQRDISR
;
A
#
# COMPACT_ATOMS: atom_id res chain seq x y z
N MET A 1 -1.32 18.43 21.25
CA MET A 1 -0.90 17.07 21.00
C MET A 1 -1.78 16.42 19.94
N SER A 2 -1.18 15.78 19.00
CA SER A 2 -1.93 15.18 17.91
C SER A 2 -1.96 13.65 18.04
N ASP A 3 -3.14 13.11 18.22
CA ASP A 3 -3.34 11.65 18.25
C ASP A 3 -3.07 11.05 16.88
N THR A 4 -3.18 11.86 15.83
CA THR A 4 -2.97 11.46 14.45
C THR A 4 -1.54 10.97 14.22
N GLU A 5 -0.57 11.73 14.68
CA GLU A 5 0.85 11.35 14.54
C GLU A 5 1.14 10.03 15.23
N THR A 6 0.63 9.88 16.45
CA THR A 6 0.82 8.66 17.22
C THR A 6 0.21 7.46 16.51
N THR A 7 -0.99 7.64 15.95
CA THR A 7 -1.70 6.56 15.25
C THR A 7 -0.91 6.07 14.04
N ILE A 8 -0.41 7.00 13.23
CA ILE A 8 0.34 6.63 12.03
C ILE A 8 1.66 5.95 12.40
N ALA A 9 2.37 6.48 13.39
CA ALA A 9 3.65 5.93 13.84
C ALA A 9 3.49 4.52 14.41
N THR A 10 2.33 4.20 15.00
CA THR A 10 2.12 2.91 15.66
C THR A 10 1.48 1.85 14.77
N ASP A 11 0.89 2.22 13.62
CA ASP A 11 0.17 1.27 12.79
C ASP A 11 0.20 1.65 11.30
N PRO A 12 1.40 1.74 10.73
CA PRO A 12 1.50 2.02 9.29
C PRO A 12 1.00 0.85 8.46
N VAL A 13 0.49 1.16 7.27
CA VAL A 13 0.11 0.12 6.31
C VAL A 13 1.37 -0.58 5.82
N ARG A 14 1.31 -1.91 5.77
CA ARG A 14 2.44 -2.73 5.35
C ARG A 14 2.22 -3.25 3.93
N GLN A 15 3.21 -3.05 3.10
CA GLN A 15 3.23 -3.55 1.74
C GLN A 15 4.10 -4.80 1.69
N LEU A 16 3.60 -5.83 1.02
CA LEU A 16 4.38 -7.01 0.71
C LEU A 16 4.83 -6.90 -0.74
N SER A 17 6.13 -7.01 -0.96
CA SER A 17 6.71 -7.04 -2.31
C SER A 17 7.10 -8.47 -2.60
N VAL A 18 6.31 -9.14 -3.43
CA VAL A 18 6.48 -10.56 -3.72
C VAL A 18 7.26 -10.72 -5.01
N PHE A 19 8.35 -11.47 -4.93
CA PHE A 19 9.18 -11.76 -6.10
C PHE A 19 8.59 -12.96 -6.83
N VAL A 20 8.09 -12.70 -8.03
CA VAL A 20 7.52 -13.76 -8.86
C VAL A 20 8.43 -14.01 -10.05
N GLU A 21 8.60 -15.27 -10.39
CA GLU A 21 9.39 -15.62 -11.56
C GLU A 21 8.64 -15.17 -12.81
N ASN A 22 9.41 -14.79 -13.83
CA ASN A 22 8.83 -14.35 -15.09
C ASN A 22 8.33 -15.55 -15.90
N ARG A 23 7.38 -16.29 -15.33
CA ARG A 23 6.76 -17.48 -15.92
C ARG A 23 5.26 -17.31 -16.00
N VAL A 24 4.69 -17.90 -17.04
CA VAL A 24 3.24 -17.95 -17.20
C VAL A 24 2.62 -18.58 -15.96
N GLY A 25 1.63 -17.93 -15.41
CA GLY A 25 0.84 -18.44 -14.29
C GLY A 25 1.35 -18.13 -12.89
N ARG A 26 2.56 -17.58 -12.72
CA ARG A 26 3.06 -17.28 -11.37
C ARG A 26 2.27 -16.18 -10.66
N LEU A 27 1.88 -15.15 -11.38
CA LEU A 27 1.02 -14.11 -10.80
C LEU A 27 -0.36 -14.67 -10.46
N PHE A 28 -0.90 -15.51 -11.34
CA PHE A 28 -2.16 -16.19 -11.07
C PHE A 28 -2.05 -17.05 -9.80
N ASP A 29 -0.96 -17.80 -9.65
CA ASP A 29 -0.74 -18.65 -8.49
C ASP A 29 -0.73 -17.84 -7.19
N LEU A 30 -0.07 -16.70 -7.21
CA LEU A 30 -0.02 -15.81 -6.05
C LEU A 30 -1.41 -15.34 -5.65
N VAL A 31 -2.15 -14.81 -6.61
CA VAL A 31 -3.51 -14.30 -6.34
C VAL A 31 -4.43 -15.42 -5.90
N ALA A 32 -4.36 -16.58 -6.58
CA ALA A 32 -5.19 -17.74 -6.23
C ALA A 32 -4.91 -18.23 -4.81
N LEU A 33 -3.65 -18.23 -4.40
CA LEU A 33 -3.27 -18.64 -3.05
C LEU A 33 -3.94 -17.74 -1.99
N LEU A 34 -3.85 -16.44 -2.16
CA LEU A 34 -4.39 -15.49 -1.20
C LEU A 34 -5.93 -15.55 -1.17
N VAL A 35 -6.55 -15.58 -2.34
CA VAL A 35 -8.01 -15.67 -2.45
C VAL A 35 -8.54 -16.96 -1.82
N ALA A 36 -7.87 -18.08 -2.05
CA ALA A 36 -8.30 -19.37 -1.51
C ALA A 36 -8.27 -19.41 0.02
N HIS A 37 -7.45 -18.58 0.65
CA HIS A 37 -7.33 -18.51 2.10
C HIS A 37 -7.98 -17.27 2.69
N ASN A 38 -8.85 -16.63 1.93
CA ASN A 38 -9.65 -15.50 2.37
C ASN A 38 -8.82 -14.28 2.78
N VAL A 39 -7.66 -14.10 2.17
CA VAL A 39 -6.86 -12.89 2.30
C VAL A 39 -7.23 -11.98 1.13
N HIS A 40 -7.75 -10.79 1.42
CA HIS A 40 -8.23 -9.88 0.40
C HIS A 40 -7.10 -8.95 -0.06
N ILE A 41 -6.95 -8.86 -1.38
CA ILE A 41 -5.97 -7.95 -1.98
C ILE A 41 -6.65 -6.60 -2.18
N MET A 42 -6.19 -5.60 -1.46
CA MET A 42 -6.76 -4.25 -1.50
C MET A 42 -6.15 -3.42 -2.62
N ALA A 43 -4.87 -3.65 -2.88
CA ALA A 43 -4.14 -2.93 -3.93
C ALA A 43 -3.04 -3.82 -4.48
N MET A 44 -2.69 -3.62 -5.74
CA MET A 44 -1.66 -4.41 -6.40
C MET A 44 -1.00 -3.60 -7.50
N ALA A 45 0.32 -3.70 -7.60
CA ALA A 45 1.09 -3.12 -8.69
C ALA A 45 2.21 -4.08 -9.07
N THR A 46 2.27 -4.45 -10.33
CA THR A 46 3.27 -5.39 -10.83
C THR A 46 4.33 -4.62 -11.62
N ILE A 47 5.59 -4.86 -11.29
CA ILE A 47 6.71 -4.25 -11.98
C ILE A 47 7.55 -5.36 -12.60
N ASP A 48 7.74 -5.26 -13.90
CA ASP A 48 8.55 -6.20 -14.64
C ASP A 48 9.99 -5.71 -14.67
N THR A 49 10.92 -6.61 -14.37
CA THR A 49 12.34 -6.35 -14.52
C THR A 49 12.90 -7.37 -15.50
N THR A 50 14.18 -7.23 -15.87
CA THR A 50 14.79 -8.09 -16.88
C THR A 50 14.73 -9.57 -16.51
N ASP A 51 14.92 -9.90 -15.25
CA ASP A 51 15.06 -11.28 -14.81
C ASP A 51 13.87 -11.78 -13.98
N SER A 52 13.05 -10.89 -13.46
CA SER A 52 11.95 -11.27 -12.60
C SER A 52 10.89 -10.17 -12.58
N ALA A 53 9.77 -10.46 -11.96
CA ALA A 53 8.74 -9.47 -11.69
C ALA A 53 8.60 -9.31 -10.20
N VAL A 54 8.23 -8.12 -9.77
CA VAL A 54 7.91 -7.81 -8.38
C VAL A 54 6.45 -7.40 -8.32
N ASP A 55 5.67 -8.11 -7.50
CA ASP A 55 4.27 -7.80 -7.29
C ASP A 55 4.11 -7.15 -5.92
N ARG A 56 3.77 -5.87 -5.91
CA ARG A 56 3.52 -5.12 -4.67
C ARG A 56 2.07 -5.24 -4.32
N ILE A 57 1.78 -5.73 -3.12
CA ILE A 57 0.40 -5.93 -2.67
C ILE A 57 0.15 -5.31 -1.31
N ILE A 58 -1.06 -4.81 -1.15
CA ILE A 58 -1.62 -4.40 0.14
C ILE A 58 -2.77 -5.36 0.40
N VAL A 59 -2.76 -5.99 1.55
CA VAL A 59 -3.77 -6.99 1.92
C VAL A 59 -4.44 -6.62 3.23
N ASP A 60 -5.62 -7.19 3.48
CA ASP A 60 -6.34 -6.93 4.72
C ASP A 60 -5.78 -7.72 5.91
N ASP A 61 -4.98 -8.74 5.66
CA ASP A 61 -4.37 -9.55 6.71
C ASP A 61 -2.93 -9.90 6.35
N PRO A 62 -2.00 -8.94 6.59
CA PRO A 62 -0.59 -9.16 6.22
C PRO A 62 0.08 -10.29 6.99
N ASP A 63 -0.32 -10.55 8.23
CA ASP A 63 0.27 -11.64 9.02
C ASP A 63 -0.05 -12.99 8.38
N ARG A 64 -1.31 -13.18 8.00
CA ARG A 64 -1.74 -14.41 7.32
C ARG A 64 -1.08 -14.53 5.96
N ALA A 65 -0.99 -13.43 5.22
CA ALA A 65 -0.36 -13.43 3.91
C ALA A 65 1.11 -13.88 4.00
N ARG A 66 1.85 -13.38 4.99
CA ARG A 66 3.25 -13.78 5.18
C ARG A 66 3.38 -15.29 5.42
N GLU A 67 2.51 -15.85 6.25
CA GLU A 67 2.52 -17.30 6.51
C GLU A 67 2.28 -18.09 5.23
N LEU A 68 1.31 -17.67 4.42
CA LEU A 68 0.97 -18.33 3.17
C LEU A 68 2.11 -18.25 2.15
N LEU A 69 2.72 -17.08 2.03
CA LEU A 69 3.83 -16.88 1.11
C LEU A 69 5.01 -17.77 1.48
N ALA A 70 5.38 -17.78 2.75
CA ALA A 70 6.49 -18.62 3.22
C ALA A 70 6.20 -20.10 3.01
N ALA A 71 4.99 -20.55 3.30
CA ALA A 71 4.61 -21.95 3.18
C ALA A 71 4.56 -22.42 1.72
N ASN A 72 4.43 -21.52 0.76
CA ASN A 72 4.28 -21.82 -0.66
C ASN A 72 5.46 -21.36 -1.51
N ASN A 73 6.60 -21.13 -0.87
CA ASN A 73 7.86 -20.81 -1.53
C ASN A 73 7.86 -19.53 -2.36
N PHE A 74 7.11 -18.51 -1.91
CA PHE A 74 7.20 -17.19 -2.49
C PHE A 74 8.20 -16.38 -1.66
N ALA A 75 9.22 -15.85 -2.33
CA ALA A 75 10.13 -14.91 -1.70
C ALA A 75 9.46 -13.54 -1.65
N TYR A 76 9.62 -12.82 -0.55
CA TYR A 76 9.01 -11.50 -0.40
C TYR A 76 9.83 -10.63 0.55
N THR A 77 9.60 -9.33 0.47
CA THR A 77 10.05 -8.35 1.46
C THR A 77 8.85 -7.55 1.92
N GLU A 78 8.98 -6.90 3.06
CA GLU A 78 7.91 -6.10 3.64
C GLU A 78 8.44 -4.69 3.91
N CYS A 79 7.61 -3.68 3.62
CA CYS A 79 7.93 -2.31 3.97
C CYS A 79 6.68 -1.55 4.36
N GLU A 80 6.87 -0.47 5.11
CA GLU A 80 5.79 0.43 5.46
C GLU A 80 5.56 1.42 4.34
N VAL A 81 4.29 1.72 4.07
CA VAL A 81 3.89 2.68 3.05
C VAL A 81 2.85 3.63 3.62
N LEU A 82 2.70 4.77 2.98
CA LEU A 82 1.69 5.75 3.34
C LEU A 82 0.48 5.54 2.43
N VAL A 83 -0.71 5.45 3.02
CA VAL A 83 -1.96 5.27 2.26
C VAL A 83 -2.89 6.40 2.61
N VAL A 84 -3.37 7.12 1.60
CA VAL A 84 -4.15 8.35 1.79
C VAL A 84 -5.44 8.26 1.00
N GLU A 85 -6.57 8.51 1.67
CA GLU A 85 -7.86 8.59 1.00
C GLU A 85 -7.98 9.86 0.17
N PHE A 86 -8.66 9.75 -0.95
CA PHE A 86 -9.01 10.91 -1.76
C PHE A 86 -10.27 10.62 -2.57
N LEU A 87 -10.94 11.69 -3.01
CA LEU A 87 -12.14 11.58 -3.83
C LEU A 87 -11.95 12.43 -5.09
N GLY A 88 -11.80 11.74 -6.24
CA GLY A 88 -11.70 12.38 -7.54
C GLY A 88 -10.36 13.06 -7.84
N GLU A 89 -10.25 13.50 -9.07
CA GLU A 89 -9.02 14.07 -9.61
C GLU A 89 -8.60 15.37 -8.92
N SER A 90 -9.57 16.18 -8.53
CA SER A 90 -9.28 17.45 -7.87
C SER A 90 -8.60 17.22 -6.52
N GLN A 91 -9.09 16.27 -5.74
CA GLN A 91 -8.46 15.94 -4.48
C GLN A 91 -7.10 15.27 -4.69
N LEU A 92 -6.96 14.44 -5.72
CA LEU A 92 -5.66 13.84 -6.05
C LEU A 92 -4.63 14.92 -6.33
N LYS A 93 -5.00 15.94 -7.09
CA LYS A 93 -4.12 17.09 -7.38
C LYS A 93 -3.71 17.79 -6.10
N HIS A 94 -4.65 18.06 -5.20
CA HIS A 94 -4.37 18.73 -3.93
C HIS A 94 -3.49 17.89 -3.02
N LEU A 95 -3.72 16.57 -3.02
CA LEU A 95 -2.91 15.62 -2.25
C LEU A 95 -1.44 15.69 -2.69
N LEU A 96 -1.21 15.58 -3.99
CA LEU A 96 0.15 15.65 -4.54
C LEU A 96 0.77 17.01 -4.30
N GLY A 97 -0.03 18.09 -4.39
CA GLY A 97 0.42 19.45 -4.10
C GLY A 97 0.89 19.62 -2.65
N ALA A 98 0.24 18.91 -1.72
CA ALA A 98 0.66 18.95 -0.32
C ALA A 98 2.07 18.37 -0.14
N LEU A 99 2.42 17.37 -0.92
CA LEU A 99 3.75 16.76 -0.88
C LEU A 99 4.80 17.62 -1.57
N VAL A 100 4.42 18.26 -2.66
CA VAL A 100 5.30 19.23 -3.35
C VAL A 100 5.65 20.39 -2.42
N ALA A 101 4.67 20.86 -1.64
CA ALA A 101 4.87 22.00 -0.75
C ALA A 101 5.94 21.73 0.32
N VAL A 102 6.14 20.48 0.71
CA VAL A 102 7.17 20.09 1.68
C VAL A 102 8.35 19.36 1.02
N GLU A 103 8.41 19.42 -0.30
CA GLU A 103 9.53 18.92 -1.10
C GLU A 103 9.85 17.44 -0.85
N ILE A 104 8.81 16.63 -0.70
CA ILE A 104 8.96 15.19 -0.50
C ILE A 104 9.02 14.48 -1.84
N ASN A 105 10.03 13.65 -2.00
CA ASN A 105 10.21 12.84 -3.20
C ASN A 105 9.42 11.55 -3.10
N ILE A 106 8.61 11.28 -4.11
CA ILE A 106 7.81 10.05 -4.20
C ILE A 106 8.60 9.05 -5.04
N HIS A 107 8.85 7.87 -4.48
CA HIS A 107 9.54 6.80 -5.19
C HIS A 107 8.61 6.08 -6.15
N TYR A 108 7.40 5.78 -5.71
CA TYR A 108 6.34 5.21 -6.55
C TYR A 108 4.99 5.35 -5.86
N ALA A 109 3.93 5.20 -6.63
CA ALA A 109 2.56 5.30 -6.15
C ALA A 109 1.65 4.38 -6.97
N TYR A 110 0.61 3.87 -6.34
CA TYR A 110 -0.45 3.12 -7.00
C TYR A 110 -1.73 3.20 -6.17
N THR A 111 -2.85 2.81 -6.77
CA THR A 111 -4.15 3.00 -6.14
C THR A 111 -4.75 1.68 -5.66
N PHE A 112 -5.69 1.79 -4.73
CA PHE A 112 -6.47 0.65 -4.27
C PHE A 112 -7.43 0.18 -5.37
N MET A 113 -7.64 -1.12 -5.45
CA MET A 113 -8.67 -1.75 -6.28
C MET A 113 -10.01 -1.75 -5.56
N VAL A 114 -9.97 -1.99 -4.26
CA VAL A 114 -11.15 -1.97 -3.41
C VAL A 114 -11.24 -0.58 -2.78
N ARG A 115 -12.40 0.06 -2.89
CA ARG A 115 -12.62 1.43 -2.39
C ARG A 115 -13.35 1.39 -1.06
N PRO A 116 -12.64 1.53 0.06
CA PRO A 116 -13.30 1.59 1.36
C PRO A 116 -14.26 2.79 1.39
N ASP A 117 -15.51 2.55 1.75
CA ASP A 117 -16.54 3.58 1.84
C ASP A 117 -16.71 4.41 0.55
N GLY A 118 -16.43 3.81 -0.61
CA GLY A 118 -16.57 4.46 -1.90
C GLY A 118 -15.49 5.47 -2.24
N ARG A 119 -14.51 5.68 -1.37
CA ARG A 119 -13.40 6.59 -1.60
C ARG A 119 -12.21 5.84 -2.19
N SER A 120 -11.43 6.51 -3.01
CA SER A 120 -10.18 5.94 -3.51
C SER A 120 -9.10 6.07 -2.45
N ALA A 121 -8.05 5.29 -2.59
CA ALA A 121 -6.90 5.39 -1.71
C ALA A 121 -5.62 5.28 -2.56
N LEU A 122 -4.64 6.12 -2.25
CA LEU A 122 -3.35 6.16 -2.95
C LEU A 122 -2.29 5.60 -2.03
N VAL A 123 -1.57 4.61 -2.51
CA VAL A 123 -0.41 4.04 -1.81
C VAL A 123 0.82 4.80 -2.26
N LEU A 124 1.60 5.27 -1.31
CA LEU A 124 2.80 6.07 -1.56
C LEU A 124 4.00 5.46 -0.86
N ASN A 125 5.04 5.19 -1.63
CA ASN A 125 6.35 4.94 -1.08
C ASN A 125 7.17 6.22 -1.32
N LEU A 126 7.63 6.85 -0.25
CA LEU A 126 8.27 8.15 -0.33
C LEU A 126 9.35 8.28 0.76
N GLU A 127 10.15 9.34 0.66
CA GLU A 127 11.35 9.45 1.48
C GLU A 127 11.12 9.82 2.94
N ASP A 128 10.00 10.48 3.26
CA ASP A 128 9.73 10.94 4.62
C ASP A 128 8.24 10.80 4.94
N ALA A 129 7.86 9.64 5.44
CA ALA A 129 6.46 9.33 5.70
C ALA A 129 5.86 10.20 6.81
N ASP A 130 6.63 10.52 7.84
CA ASP A 130 6.12 11.31 8.96
C ASP A 130 5.81 12.73 8.53
N LEU A 131 6.72 13.37 7.80
CA LEU A 131 6.51 14.71 7.29
C LEU A 131 5.36 14.75 6.29
N ALA A 132 5.28 13.74 5.42
CA ALA A 132 4.19 13.60 4.46
C ALA A 132 2.84 13.50 5.17
N ALA A 133 2.77 12.64 6.19
CA ALA A 133 1.53 12.46 6.96
C ALA A 133 1.09 13.74 7.64
N GLN A 134 2.03 14.48 8.23
CA GLN A 134 1.72 15.75 8.85
C GLN A 134 1.16 16.76 7.84
N SER A 135 1.80 16.88 6.70
CA SER A 135 1.36 17.80 5.65
C SER A 135 -0.04 17.44 5.15
N LEU A 136 -0.28 16.15 4.90
CA LEU A 136 -1.57 15.69 4.41
C LEU A 136 -2.67 15.87 5.45
N ASN A 137 -2.40 15.50 6.69
CA ASN A 137 -3.37 15.66 7.78
C ASN A 137 -3.73 17.13 8.00
N SER A 138 -2.75 18.04 7.93
CA SER A 138 -2.99 19.45 8.11
C SER A 138 -3.91 20.05 7.03
N ARG A 139 -3.99 19.37 5.89
CA ARG A 139 -4.85 19.79 4.77
C ARG A 139 -6.15 18.99 4.68
N GLY A 140 -6.46 18.24 5.71
CA GLY A 140 -7.73 17.52 5.82
C GLY A 140 -7.77 16.15 5.14
N PHE A 141 -6.66 15.64 4.66
CA PHE A 141 -6.62 14.28 4.10
C PHE A 141 -6.51 13.26 5.22
N LYS A 142 -7.17 12.13 5.03
CA LYS A 142 -7.10 11.03 5.98
C LYS A 142 -6.02 10.05 5.53
N VAL A 143 -5.01 9.87 6.41
CA VAL A 143 -3.99 8.85 6.23
C VAL A 143 -4.50 7.58 6.92
N LEU A 144 -4.56 6.49 6.16
CA LEU A 144 -5.10 5.22 6.66
C LEU A 144 -4.03 4.44 7.41
N THR A 145 -4.47 3.72 8.45
CA THR A 145 -3.62 2.77 9.17
C THR A 145 -3.91 1.37 8.67
N GLN A 146 -3.05 0.41 9.03
CA GLN A 146 -3.30 -1.00 8.71
C GLN A 146 -4.64 -1.44 9.29
N ARG A 147 -4.96 -0.98 10.49
CA ARG A 147 -6.22 -1.30 11.13
C ARG A 147 -7.43 -0.81 10.33
N ASP A 148 -7.32 0.34 9.68
CA ASP A 148 -8.40 0.90 8.86
C ASP A 148 -8.75 0.01 7.68
N ILE A 149 -7.81 -0.74 7.15
CA ILE A 149 -8.01 -1.60 5.98
C ILE A 149 -8.15 -3.08 6.33
N SER A 150 -7.81 -3.47 7.56
CA SER A 150 -7.96 -4.85 8.02
C SER A 150 -9.38 -5.11 8.48
N ARG A 151 -9.76 -6.37 8.48
CA ARG A 151 -11.10 -6.78 8.91
C ARG A 151 -11.09 -7.36 10.30
#